data_61cae6a624779f65a4567a26bfa35238
#
_entry.id   61cae6a624779f65a4567a26bfa35238
#
_cell.length_a   1.000
_cell.length_b   1.000
_cell.length_c   1.000
_cell.angle_alpha   90.00
_cell.angle_beta   90.00
_cell.angle_gamma   90.00
#
_symmetry.space_group_name_H-M   'P 1'
#
loop_
_entity.id
_entity.type
_entity.pdbx_description
1 polymer ?
#
loop_
_entity_poly.entity_id
_entity_poly.type
_entity_poly.pdbx_seq_one_letter_code
_entity_poly.pdbx_strand_id
1 'polypeptide(L)'
;IVNTLKGELEWLTKENMLDSITFHCIQHDFMQVVYSFLYKNEVQAHILFLDQISQKLFKNAENSLFDMMKWAAYITNKAIDYITETQQSESVVEKAKRFIQLNYARDISNQDVADHVFLTPGYLAKIFKAETGQYINNYINECRIKAAKELLMRSNENISEIALQSGFDNISYFSTVFKKVTGISPYVFRKEYRS
;
A
#
# COMPACT_ATOMS: atom_id res chain seq x y z
N ILE A 1 -4.36 0.49 -24.44
CA ILE A 1 -4.13 -0.92 -24.83
C ILE A 1 -5.32 -1.44 -25.63
N VAL A 2 -6.55 -1.52 -25.09
CA VAL A 2 -7.71 -2.08 -25.80
C VAL A 2 -8.05 -1.28 -27.08
N ASN A 3 -7.98 0.05 -27.03
CA ASN A 3 -8.22 0.89 -28.21
C ASN A 3 -7.13 0.73 -29.30
N THR A 4 -5.88 0.51 -28.89
CA THR A 4 -4.77 0.22 -29.80
C THR A 4 -4.98 -1.11 -30.49
N LEU A 5 -5.30 -2.15 -29.70
CA LEU A 5 -5.65 -3.47 -30.23
C LEU A 5 -6.81 -3.42 -31.22
N LYS A 6 -7.86 -2.65 -30.89
CA LYS A 6 -9.00 -2.44 -31.80
C LYS A 6 -8.56 -1.86 -33.14
N GLY A 7 -7.74 -0.82 -33.15
CA GLY A 7 -7.23 -0.19 -34.36
C GLY A 7 -6.39 -1.16 -35.22
N GLU A 8 -5.53 -1.94 -34.60
CA GLU A 8 -4.73 -2.97 -35.30
C GLU A 8 -5.60 -4.06 -35.92
N LEU A 9 -6.58 -4.55 -35.18
CA LEU A 9 -7.52 -5.57 -35.68
C LEU A 9 -8.40 -5.05 -36.82
N GLU A 10 -8.86 -3.80 -36.74
CA GLU A 10 -9.62 -3.18 -37.83
C GLU A 10 -8.77 -3.00 -39.09
N TRP A 11 -7.51 -2.63 -38.96
CA TRP A 11 -6.57 -2.53 -40.08
C TRP A 11 -6.30 -3.90 -40.72
N LEU A 12 -5.98 -4.92 -39.90
CA LEU A 12 -5.76 -6.31 -40.38
C LEU A 12 -7.00 -6.88 -41.10
N THR A 13 -8.20 -6.51 -40.63
CA THR A 13 -9.45 -6.92 -41.28
C THR A 13 -9.56 -6.31 -42.70
N LYS A 14 -9.23 -5.01 -42.86
CA LYS A 14 -9.25 -4.32 -44.14
C LYS A 14 -8.27 -4.89 -45.15
N GLU A 15 -7.09 -5.29 -44.66
CA GLU A 15 -6.04 -5.90 -45.48
C GLU A 15 -6.27 -7.42 -45.75
N ASN A 16 -7.35 -7.99 -45.23
CA ASN A 16 -7.68 -9.43 -45.33
C ASN A 16 -6.57 -10.35 -44.75
N MET A 17 -5.88 -9.91 -43.69
CA MET A 17 -4.76 -10.61 -43.06
C MET A 17 -5.15 -11.33 -41.77
N LEU A 18 -6.43 -11.37 -41.39
CA LEU A 18 -6.91 -12.07 -40.20
C LEU A 18 -7.14 -13.55 -40.51
N ASP A 19 -6.17 -14.35 -40.13
CA ASP A 19 -6.28 -15.81 -40.09
C ASP A 19 -6.14 -16.32 -38.62
N SER A 20 -6.29 -17.63 -38.42
CA SER A 20 -6.19 -18.24 -37.10
C SER A 20 -4.80 -18.04 -36.45
N ILE A 21 -3.74 -18.01 -37.24
CA ILE A 21 -2.37 -17.79 -36.74
C ILE A 21 -2.21 -16.36 -36.26
N THR A 22 -2.72 -15.41 -37.02
CA THR A 22 -2.69 -13.99 -36.67
C THR A 22 -3.46 -13.72 -35.37
N PHE A 23 -4.65 -14.29 -35.20
CA PHE A 23 -5.40 -14.21 -33.94
C PHE A 23 -4.62 -14.79 -32.77
N HIS A 24 -3.99 -15.93 -32.94
CA HIS A 24 -3.18 -16.57 -31.90
C HIS A 24 -1.99 -15.69 -31.49
N CYS A 25 -1.25 -15.14 -32.47
CA CYS A 25 -0.14 -14.22 -32.20
C CYS A 25 -0.60 -12.97 -31.43
N ILE A 26 -1.67 -12.33 -31.88
CA ILE A 26 -2.24 -11.14 -31.23
C ILE A 26 -2.66 -11.45 -29.79
N GLN A 27 -3.32 -12.58 -29.55
CA GLN A 27 -3.71 -13.00 -28.22
C GLN A 27 -2.50 -13.16 -27.29
N HIS A 28 -1.45 -13.81 -27.80
CA HIS A 28 -0.21 -14.04 -27.06
C HIS A 28 0.50 -12.73 -26.72
N ASP A 29 0.67 -11.83 -27.69
CA ASP A 29 1.33 -10.54 -27.52
C ASP A 29 0.56 -9.65 -26.53
N PHE A 30 -0.77 -9.65 -26.64
CA PHE A 30 -1.63 -8.94 -25.69
C PHE A 30 -1.46 -9.46 -24.26
N MET A 31 -1.37 -10.78 -24.09
CA MET A 31 -1.12 -11.37 -22.76
C MET A 31 0.25 -11.03 -22.20
N GLN A 32 1.28 -10.90 -23.02
CA GLN A 32 2.60 -10.46 -22.55
C GLN A 32 2.54 -9.03 -21.98
N VAL A 33 1.79 -8.14 -22.63
CA VAL A 33 1.58 -6.77 -22.13
C VAL A 33 0.83 -6.79 -20.79
N VAL A 34 -0.24 -7.59 -20.68
CA VAL A 34 -1.02 -7.74 -19.44
C VAL A 34 -0.14 -8.32 -18.32
N TYR A 35 0.65 -9.35 -18.59
CA TYR A 35 1.57 -9.94 -17.61
C TYR A 35 2.63 -8.94 -17.14
N SER A 36 3.20 -8.17 -18.06
CA SER A 36 4.17 -7.13 -17.72
C SER A 36 3.56 -6.05 -16.81
N PHE A 37 2.30 -5.68 -17.07
CA PHE A 37 1.56 -4.72 -16.25
C PHE A 37 1.26 -5.27 -14.85
N LEU A 38 0.81 -6.52 -14.73
CA LEU A 38 0.58 -7.18 -13.45
C LEU A 38 1.89 -7.32 -12.65
N TYR A 39 2.96 -7.74 -13.30
CA TYR A 39 4.27 -7.89 -12.67
C TYR A 39 4.78 -6.59 -12.05
N LYS A 40 4.64 -5.45 -12.78
CA LYS A 40 5.00 -4.13 -12.26
C LYS A 40 4.20 -3.70 -11.02
N ASN A 41 3.01 -4.25 -10.85
CA ASN A 41 2.12 -3.97 -9.71
C ASN A 41 2.13 -5.09 -8.66
N GLU A 42 3.11 -6.01 -8.72
CA GLU A 42 3.30 -7.12 -7.77
C GLU A 42 2.11 -8.10 -7.69
N VAL A 43 1.30 -8.15 -8.76
CA VAL A 43 0.12 -9.04 -8.86
C VAL A 43 0.49 -10.29 -9.64
N GLN A 44 0.13 -11.47 -9.10
CA GLN A 44 0.42 -12.76 -9.72
C GLN A 44 -0.53 -13.04 -10.89
N ALA A 45 0.03 -13.29 -12.07
CA ALA A 45 -0.73 -13.41 -13.33
C ALA A 45 -1.74 -14.57 -13.38
N HIS A 46 -1.49 -15.67 -12.63
CA HIS A 46 -2.38 -16.84 -12.64
C HIS A 46 -3.81 -16.54 -12.16
N ILE A 47 -3.99 -15.51 -11.34
CA ILE A 47 -5.31 -15.13 -10.81
C ILE A 47 -6.31 -14.73 -11.91
N LEU A 48 -5.82 -14.26 -13.07
CA LEU A 48 -6.69 -13.90 -14.19
C LEU A 48 -7.49 -15.08 -14.74
N PHE A 49 -7.02 -16.32 -14.55
CA PHE A 49 -7.61 -17.52 -15.12
C PHE A 49 -8.21 -18.48 -14.08
N LEU A 50 -8.40 -18.03 -12.84
CA LEU A 50 -8.98 -18.88 -11.80
C LEU A 50 -10.47 -19.21 -12.02
N ASP A 51 -11.19 -18.37 -12.76
CA ASP A 51 -12.62 -18.55 -13.00
C ASP A 51 -12.92 -19.11 -14.41
N GLN A 52 -14.08 -19.76 -14.52
CA GLN A 52 -14.54 -20.40 -15.75
C GLN A 52 -14.83 -19.38 -16.88
N ILE A 53 -15.20 -18.14 -16.55
CA ILE A 53 -15.49 -17.10 -17.55
C ILE A 53 -14.22 -16.71 -18.25
N SER A 54 -13.13 -16.42 -17.49
CA SER A 54 -11.82 -16.09 -18.04
C SER A 54 -11.31 -17.17 -18.97
N GLN A 55 -11.40 -18.46 -18.54
CA GLN A 55 -10.95 -19.60 -19.34
C GLN A 55 -11.76 -19.76 -20.63
N LYS A 56 -13.08 -19.60 -20.55
CA LYS A 56 -13.98 -19.69 -21.71
C LYS A 56 -13.71 -18.57 -22.72
N LEU A 57 -13.57 -17.31 -22.24
CA LEU A 57 -13.30 -16.17 -23.11
C LEU A 57 -11.91 -16.29 -23.76
N PHE A 58 -10.90 -16.73 -23.02
CA PHE A 58 -9.56 -17.00 -23.57
C PHE A 58 -9.61 -18.01 -24.72
N LYS A 59 -10.28 -19.15 -24.51
CA LYS A 59 -10.42 -20.21 -25.52
C LYS A 59 -11.17 -19.74 -26.78
N ASN A 60 -12.12 -18.83 -26.64
CA ASN A 60 -12.94 -18.38 -27.76
C ASN A 60 -12.36 -17.14 -28.46
N ALA A 61 -11.34 -16.52 -27.92
CA ALA A 61 -10.82 -15.24 -28.44
C ALA A 61 -10.33 -15.31 -29.89
N GLU A 62 -9.87 -16.48 -30.34
CA GLU A 62 -9.37 -16.70 -31.70
C GLU A 62 -10.49 -16.92 -32.74
N ASN A 63 -11.75 -17.07 -32.32
CA ASN A 63 -12.85 -17.40 -33.25
C ASN A 63 -13.32 -16.21 -34.08
N SER A 64 -13.21 -15.01 -33.56
CA SER A 64 -13.64 -13.80 -34.26
C SER A 64 -13.04 -12.54 -33.66
N LEU A 65 -13.02 -11.45 -34.44
CA LEU A 65 -12.65 -10.13 -33.97
C LEU A 65 -13.49 -9.70 -32.75
N PHE A 66 -14.78 -9.99 -32.76
CA PHE A 66 -15.69 -9.68 -31.66
C PHE A 66 -15.29 -10.44 -30.36
N ASP A 67 -14.99 -11.73 -30.48
CA ASP A 67 -14.59 -12.57 -29.35
C ASP A 67 -13.22 -12.14 -28.79
N MET A 68 -12.27 -11.79 -29.67
CA MET A 68 -10.97 -11.24 -29.28
C MET A 68 -11.14 -9.94 -28.49
N MET A 69 -11.93 -9.01 -28.98
CA MET A 69 -12.18 -7.73 -28.29
C MET A 69 -12.90 -7.91 -26.96
N LYS A 70 -13.87 -8.82 -26.90
CA LYS A 70 -14.61 -9.17 -25.67
C LYS A 70 -13.68 -9.77 -24.62
N TRP A 71 -12.82 -10.69 -25.00
CA TRP A 71 -11.81 -11.27 -24.15
C TRP A 71 -10.80 -10.22 -23.66
N ALA A 72 -10.23 -9.43 -24.55
CA ALA A 72 -9.24 -8.40 -24.22
C ALA A 72 -9.80 -7.36 -23.24
N ALA A 73 -11.03 -6.91 -23.46
CA ALA A 73 -11.70 -5.98 -22.55
C ALA A 73 -11.93 -6.61 -21.16
N TYR A 74 -12.40 -7.87 -21.13
CA TYR A 74 -12.64 -8.57 -19.87
C TYR A 74 -11.34 -8.77 -19.06
N ILE A 75 -10.26 -9.25 -19.70
CA ILE A 75 -8.97 -9.47 -19.02
C ILE A 75 -8.36 -8.16 -18.54
N THR A 76 -8.46 -7.08 -19.36
CA THR A 76 -7.97 -5.76 -18.96
C THR A 76 -8.69 -5.22 -17.74
N ASN A 77 -10.02 -5.25 -17.74
CA ASN A 77 -10.81 -4.79 -16.58
C ASN A 77 -10.51 -5.62 -15.34
N LYS A 78 -10.45 -6.93 -15.48
CA LYS A 78 -10.12 -7.83 -14.38
C LYS A 78 -8.72 -7.57 -13.81
N ALA A 79 -7.72 -7.31 -14.65
CA ALA A 79 -6.38 -6.95 -14.21
C ALA A 79 -6.38 -5.61 -13.45
N ILE A 80 -7.13 -4.61 -13.93
CA ILE A 80 -7.27 -3.32 -13.27
C ILE A 80 -7.97 -3.48 -11.91
N ASP A 81 -9.05 -4.25 -11.84
CA ASP A 81 -9.80 -4.49 -10.60
C ASP A 81 -8.89 -5.14 -9.55
N TYR A 82 -8.12 -6.17 -9.89
CA TYR A 82 -7.17 -6.80 -8.98
C TYR A 82 -6.08 -5.85 -8.51
N ILE A 83 -5.52 -5.02 -9.39
CA ILE A 83 -4.52 -4.03 -9.00
C ILE A 83 -5.14 -3.00 -8.06
N THR A 84 -6.33 -2.50 -8.39
CA THR A 84 -7.05 -1.51 -7.58
C THR A 84 -7.39 -2.07 -6.20
N GLU A 85 -7.89 -3.29 -6.12
CA GLU A 85 -8.17 -3.98 -4.86
C GLU A 85 -6.89 -4.21 -4.04
N THR A 86 -5.80 -4.61 -4.67
CA THR A 86 -4.50 -4.82 -4.01
C THR A 86 -3.91 -3.50 -3.51
N GLN A 87 -4.00 -2.43 -4.30
CA GLN A 87 -3.54 -1.09 -3.90
C GLN A 87 -4.45 -0.41 -2.88
N GLN A 88 -5.76 -0.70 -2.90
CA GLN A 88 -6.71 -0.20 -1.91
C GLN A 88 -6.73 -1.03 -0.62
N SER A 89 -6.26 -2.26 -0.64
CA SER A 89 -6.04 -3.03 0.57
C SER A 89 -4.79 -2.51 1.27
N GLU A 90 -4.97 -1.43 2.04
CA GLU A 90 -3.97 -0.96 2.99
C GLU A 90 -3.45 -2.17 3.78
N SER A 91 -2.14 -2.41 3.75
CA SER A 91 -1.56 -3.55 4.47
C SER A 91 -1.95 -3.50 5.95
N VAL A 92 -2.01 -4.63 6.60
CA VAL A 92 -2.30 -4.68 8.05
C VAL A 92 -1.34 -3.80 8.84
N VAL A 93 -0.08 -3.72 8.41
CA VAL A 93 0.94 -2.88 9.03
C VAL A 93 0.68 -1.40 8.77
N GLU A 94 0.24 -1.00 7.57
CA GLU A 94 -0.15 0.38 7.29
C GLU A 94 -1.41 0.80 8.07
N LYS A 95 -2.41 -0.09 8.22
CA LYS A 95 -3.57 0.14 9.10
C LYS A 95 -3.15 0.35 10.55
N ALA A 96 -2.20 -0.47 11.04
CA ALA A 96 -1.64 -0.32 12.38
C ALA A 96 -0.90 1.02 12.53
N LYS A 97 -0.06 1.41 11.58
CA LYS A 97 0.62 2.71 11.58
C LYS A 97 -0.35 3.87 11.60
N ARG A 98 -1.39 3.83 10.76
CA ARG A 98 -2.42 4.86 10.72
C ARG A 98 -3.17 4.97 12.04
N PHE A 99 -3.55 3.85 12.65
CA PHE A 99 -4.17 3.84 13.96
C PHE A 99 -3.27 4.52 15.02
N ILE A 100 -1.98 4.18 15.05
CA ILE A 100 -1.01 4.79 15.94
C ILE A 100 -0.91 6.29 15.69
N GLN A 101 -0.77 6.72 14.45
CA GLN A 101 -0.66 8.13 14.07
C GLN A 101 -1.88 8.97 14.49
N LEU A 102 -3.06 8.37 14.51
CA LEU A 102 -4.30 9.04 14.92
C LEU A 102 -4.51 9.03 16.44
N ASN A 103 -3.85 8.12 17.16
CA ASN A 103 -4.13 7.89 18.59
C ASN A 103 -2.89 8.02 19.51
N TYR A 104 -1.71 8.33 18.99
CA TYR A 104 -0.45 8.35 19.77
C TYR A 104 -0.50 9.20 21.04
N ALA A 105 -1.32 10.27 21.05
CA ALA A 105 -1.47 11.15 22.21
C ALA A 105 -2.28 10.52 23.36
N ARG A 106 -2.96 9.41 23.11
CA ARG A 106 -3.69 8.63 24.12
C ARG A 106 -2.80 7.54 24.70
N ASP A 107 -3.23 6.97 25.81
CA ASP A 107 -2.60 5.75 26.34
C ASP A 107 -3.03 4.54 25.48
N ILE A 108 -2.22 4.27 24.45
CA ILE A 108 -2.42 3.12 23.57
C ILE A 108 -1.36 2.06 23.84
N SER A 109 -1.81 0.81 23.92
CA SER A 109 -0.98 -0.39 24.08
C SER A 109 -0.82 -1.18 22.77
N ASN A 110 0.10 -2.13 22.75
CA ASN A 110 0.22 -3.09 21.64
C ASN A 110 -1.07 -3.91 21.44
N GLN A 111 -1.84 -4.14 22.52
CA GLN A 111 -3.13 -4.83 22.47
C GLN A 111 -4.15 -3.99 21.66
N ASP A 112 -4.26 -2.69 21.95
CA ASP A 112 -5.19 -1.81 21.25
C ASP A 112 -4.91 -1.72 19.76
N VAL A 113 -3.62 -1.68 19.39
CA VAL A 113 -3.22 -1.68 17.98
C VAL A 113 -3.57 -3.02 17.32
N ALA A 114 -3.35 -4.14 18.02
CA ALA A 114 -3.65 -5.48 17.50
C ALA A 114 -5.16 -5.70 17.34
N ASP A 115 -5.96 -5.27 18.31
CA ASP A 115 -7.41 -5.34 18.28
C ASP A 115 -7.99 -4.53 17.12
N HIS A 116 -7.43 -3.33 16.86
CA HIS A 116 -7.85 -2.50 15.73
C HIS A 116 -7.67 -3.19 14.37
N VAL A 117 -6.64 -4.00 14.21
CA VAL A 117 -6.35 -4.72 12.96
C VAL A 117 -6.81 -6.18 12.98
N PHE A 118 -7.56 -6.60 14.01
CA PHE A 118 -8.10 -7.95 14.21
C PHE A 118 -7.04 -9.06 14.26
N LEU A 119 -5.89 -8.78 14.88
CA LEU A 119 -4.79 -9.73 15.04
C LEU A 119 -4.42 -9.92 16.52
N THR A 120 -3.69 -11.00 16.82
CA THR A 120 -3.05 -11.14 18.13
C THR A 120 -1.82 -10.23 18.24
N PRO A 121 -1.51 -9.68 19.43
CA PRO A 121 -0.35 -8.79 19.61
C PRO A 121 0.97 -9.42 19.19
N GLY A 122 1.17 -10.70 19.46
CA GLY A 122 2.39 -11.43 19.08
C GLY A 122 2.57 -11.58 17.59
N TYR A 123 1.48 -11.85 16.85
CA TYR A 123 1.53 -11.94 15.40
C TYR A 123 1.74 -10.57 14.76
N LEU A 124 1.00 -9.55 15.22
CA LEU A 124 1.19 -8.18 14.76
C LEU A 124 2.62 -7.69 14.99
N ALA A 125 3.19 -7.92 16.19
CA ALA A 125 4.56 -7.51 16.50
C ALA A 125 5.60 -8.14 15.55
N LYS A 126 5.39 -9.41 15.17
CA LYS A 126 6.25 -10.12 14.22
C LYS A 126 6.21 -9.50 12.81
N ILE A 127 5.01 -9.30 12.25
CA ILE A 127 4.87 -8.74 10.89
C ILE A 127 5.26 -7.26 10.86
N PHE A 128 4.90 -6.48 11.88
CA PHE A 128 5.27 -5.08 11.99
C PHE A 128 6.79 -4.89 12.01
N LYS A 129 7.51 -5.72 12.80
CA LYS A 129 8.97 -5.69 12.82
C LYS A 129 9.59 -6.14 11.50
N ALA A 130 9.01 -7.16 10.83
CA ALA A 130 9.50 -7.64 9.55
C ALA A 130 9.38 -6.58 8.45
N GLU A 131 8.26 -5.84 8.40
CA GLU A 131 8.02 -4.83 7.36
C GLU A 131 8.67 -3.47 7.66
N THR A 132 8.72 -3.07 8.96
CA THR A 132 9.17 -1.71 9.34
C THR A 132 10.60 -1.68 9.91
N GLY A 133 11.16 -2.84 10.25
CA GLY A 133 12.44 -2.96 10.92
C GLY A 133 12.41 -2.64 12.42
N GLN A 134 11.27 -2.18 12.97
CA GLN A 134 11.17 -1.72 14.36
C GLN A 134 9.98 -2.32 15.11
N TYR A 135 10.01 -2.21 16.44
CA TYR A 135 8.89 -2.63 17.29
C TYR A 135 7.79 -1.56 17.34
N ILE A 136 6.54 -1.98 17.55
CA ILE A 136 5.36 -1.10 17.64
C ILE A 136 5.56 0.02 18.67
N ASN A 137 6.06 -0.31 19.87
CA ASN A 137 6.32 0.69 20.92
C ASN A 137 7.35 1.75 20.50
N ASN A 138 8.35 1.38 19.70
CA ASN A 138 9.31 2.34 19.17
C ASN A 138 8.62 3.28 18.17
N TYR A 139 7.77 2.75 17.31
CA TYR A 139 6.99 3.55 16.35
C TYR A 139 6.01 4.51 17.07
N ILE A 140 5.33 4.06 18.13
CA ILE A 140 4.48 4.92 18.96
C ILE A 140 5.32 6.07 19.53
N ASN A 141 6.48 5.75 20.14
CA ASN A 141 7.37 6.77 20.68
C ASN A 141 7.89 7.74 19.62
N GLU A 142 8.22 7.28 18.41
CA GLU A 142 8.61 8.17 17.31
C GLU A 142 7.50 9.15 16.92
N CYS A 143 6.25 8.69 16.83
CA CYS A 143 5.09 9.56 16.58
C CYS A 143 4.94 10.61 17.68
N ARG A 144 5.03 10.21 18.96
CA ARG A 144 4.99 11.09 20.11
C ARG A 144 6.12 12.14 20.11
N ILE A 145 7.36 11.71 19.81
CA ILE A 145 8.51 12.61 19.74
C ILE A 145 8.39 13.59 18.58
N LYS A 146 7.85 13.14 17.44
CA LYS A 146 7.59 14.04 16.31
C LYS A 146 6.63 15.15 16.69
N ALA A 147 5.52 14.84 17.36
CA ALA A 147 4.57 15.83 17.86
C ALA A 147 5.22 16.76 18.91
N ALA A 148 6.00 16.21 19.84
CA ALA A 148 6.71 17.00 20.84
C ALA A 148 7.70 17.99 20.21
N LYS A 149 8.41 17.62 19.15
CA LYS A 149 9.29 18.54 18.40
C LYS A 149 8.52 19.74 17.85
N GLU A 150 7.37 19.49 17.25
CA GLU A 150 6.53 20.55 16.68
C GLU A 150 6.04 21.52 17.77
N LEU A 151 5.60 20.99 18.93
CA LEU A 151 5.18 21.80 20.06
C LEU A 151 6.34 22.60 20.66
N LEU A 152 7.52 21.97 20.80
CA LEU A 152 8.74 22.66 21.30
C LEU A 152 9.14 23.86 20.44
N MET A 153 8.96 23.76 19.12
CA MET A 153 9.29 24.84 18.19
C MET A 153 8.23 25.96 18.17
N ARG A 154 6.95 25.59 18.32
CA ARG A 154 5.82 26.53 18.05
C ARG A 154 5.14 27.08 19.29
N SER A 155 5.31 26.47 20.47
CA SER A 155 4.59 26.89 21.67
C SER A 155 5.52 27.39 22.77
N ASN A 156 4.92 28.16 23.73
CA ASN A 156 5.57 28.63 24.97
C ASN A 156 5.32 27.69 26.15
N GLU A 157 4.60 26.60 25.94
CA GLU A 157 4.24 25.67 26.99
C GLU A 157 5.47 25.07 27.67
N ASN A 158 5.34 24.72 28.92
CA ASN A 158 6.46 24.08 29.63
C ASN A 158 6.70 22.67 29.10
N ILE A 159 7.90 22.12 29.33
CA ILE A 159 8.29 20.81 28.81
C ILE A 159 7.41 19.69 29.37
N SER A 160 6.87 19.85 30.59
CA SER A 160 5.99 18.85 31.19
C SER A 160 4.62 18.81 30.49
N GLU A 161 4.08 19.98 30.13
CA GLU A 161 2.82 20.08 29.37
C GLU A 161 2.97 19.49 27.98
N ILE A 162 4.09 19.77 27.28
CA ILE A 162 4.39 19.19 25.98
C ILE A 162 4.53 17.67 26.06
N ALA A 163 5.17 17.14 27.11
CA ALA A 163 5.26 15.70 27.31
C ALA A 163 3.86 15.07 27.40
N LEU A 164 2.98 15.63 28.23
CA LEU A 164 1.59 15.16 28.40
C LEU A 164 0.79 15.24 27.10
N GLN A 165 0.83 16.36 26.40
CA GLN A 165 0.12 16.56 25.13
C GLN A 165 0.62 15.60 24.04
N SER A 166 1.89 15.21 24.10
CA SER A 166 2.48 14.26 23.19
C SER A 166 2.24 12.78 23.59
N GLY A 167 1.47 12.54 24.67
CA GLY A 167 1.10 11.20 25.11
C GLY A 167 2.08 10.53 26.06
N PHE A 168 2.96 11.28 26.74
CA PHE A 168 3.85 10.77 27.78
C PHE A 168 3.35 11.13 29.17
N ASP A 169 2.91 10.15 29.95
CA ASP A 169 2.49 10.36 31.33
C ASP A 169 3.67 10.59 32.29
N ASN A 170 4.87 10.12 31.92
CA ASN A 170 6.08 10.24 32.72
C ASN A 170 7.11 11.16 32.02
N ILE A 171 7.36 12.34 32.62
CA ILE A 171 8.26 13.37 32.08
C ILE A 171 9.72 12.89 32.03
N SER A 172 10.16 12.10 33.01
CA SER A 172 11.52 11.55 33.01
C SER A 172 11.72 10.55 31.88
N TYR A 173 10.73 9.70 31.65
CA TYR A 173 10.71 8.78 30.51
C TYR A 173 10.67 9.52 29.17
N PHE A 174 9.82 10.55 29.05
CA PHE A 174 9.80 11.45 27.87
C PHE A 174 11.18 12.00 27.57
N SER A 175 11.86 12.59 28.57
CA SER A 175 13.19 13.21 28.40
C SER A 175 14.23 12.19 27.93
N THR A 176 14.16 10.96 28.44
CA THR A 176 15.04 9.85 28.05
C THR A 176 14.79 9.43 26.59
N VAL A 177 13.53 9.21 26.22
CA VAL A 177 13.13 8.82 24.87
C VAL A 177 13.45 9.93 23.88
N PHE A 178 13.14 11.19 24.23
CA PHE A 178 13.41 12.34 23.38
C PHE A 178 14.92 12.44 23.07
N LYS A 179 15.77 12.37 24.10
CA LYS A 179 17.22 12.39 23.93
C LYS A 179 17.73 11.19 23.12
N LYS A 180 17.16 10.01 23.31
CA LYS A 180 17.51 8.81 22.54
C LYS A 180 17.21 8.97 21.04
N VAL A 181 16.06 9.59 20.69
CA VAL A 181 15.61 9.76 19.31
C VAL A 181 16.29 10.96 18.64
N THR A 182 16.55 12.04 19.36
CA THR A 182 17.03 13.32 18.78
C THR A 182 18.50 13.60 19.02
N GLY A 183 19.14 12.87 19.94
CA GLY A 183 20.52 13.10 20.38
C GLY A 183 20.67 14.15 21.48
N ILE A 184 19.67 15.04 21.70
CA ILE A 184 19.72 16.17 22.65
C ILE A 184 18.48 16.18 23.53
N SER A 185 18.55 16.89 24.67
CA SER A 185 17.41 17.00 25.57
C SER A 185 16.31 17.92 24.99
N PRO A 186 15.04 17.79 25.44
CA PRO A 186 13.95 18.67 25.00
C PRO A 186 14.25 20.14 25.24
N TYR A 187 14.89 20.46 26.36
CA TYR A 187 15.28 21.84 26.68
C TYR A 187 16.30 22.40 25.70
N VAL A 188 17.36 21.63 25.38
CA VAL A 188 18.38 22.02 24.40
C VAL A 188 17.77 22.14 23.02
N PHE A 189 16.93 21.18 22.62
CA PHE A 189 16.22 21.21 21.35
C PHE A 189 15.39 22.50 21.19
N ARG A 190 14.61 22.87 22.21
CA ARG A 190 13.86 24.12 22.18
C ARG A 190 14.77 25.33 21.99
N LYS A 191 15.89 25.38 22.73
CA LYS A 191 16.81 26.53 22.68
C LYS A 191 17.47 26.68 21.27
N GLU A 192 17.74 25.56 20.61
CA GLU A 192 18.42 25.58 19.31
C GLU A 192 17.49 25.77 18.12
N TYR A 193 16.27 25.23 18.20
CA TYR A 193 15.36 25.15 17.04
C TYR A 193 14.13 26.07 17.15
N ARG A 194 13.98 26.82 18.22
CA ARG A 194 12.92 27.77 18.36
C ARG A 194 13.37 29.12 17.78
N SER A 195 12.66 29.58 16.77
CA SER A 195 12.80 30.89 16.12
C SER A 195 12.17 31.98 17.01
#